data_7b37b460d9314a7d31548ef8f296b539
#
_entry.id   7b37b460d9314a7d31548ef8f296b539
#
_cell.length_a   1.000
_cell.length_b   1.000
_cell.length_c   1.000
_cell.angle_alpha   90.00
_cell.angle_beta   90.00
_cell.angle_gamma   90.00
#
_symmetry.space_group_name_H-M   'P 1'
#
loop_
_entity.id
_entity.type
_entity.pdbx_description
1 polymer ?
#
loop_
_entity_poly.entity_id
_entity_poly.type
_entity_poly.pdbx_seq_one_letter_code
_entity_poly.pdbx_strand_id
1 'polypeptide(L)'
;MIIKSSDVHKYMEDNFEYLGDGCEAVVYRYDQNMVVKVYKNNDFKRKLDEETALGLMELDTKRILLPTEIIYDENNEMIGYKKEYKENYNHALKYISGITLYEEILKLKEDAYMLASNDYIISDLHRDNMIYDGKIYLTDPGSYEKLENKRINNFLYNQESLNGLIIDDIIGFELEQSLSKKKAKIITDDLHKESEFIGDVIKDELVKSKSLHSYTKSLAKRY
;
A
#
# COMPACT_ATOMS: atom_id res chain seq x y z
N MET A 1 -7.14 -21.42 -6.51
CA MET A 1 -6.70 -22.62 -5.74
C MET A 1 -7.82 -23.07 -4.82
N ILE A 2 -8.04 -24.37 -4.62
CA ILE A 2 -9.04 -24.90 -3.66
C ILE A 2 -8.31 -25.64 -2.55
N ILE A 3 -8.58 -25.27 -1.28
CA ILE A 3 -8.06 -25.96 -0.09
C ILE A 3 -9.12 -26.89 0.45
N LYS A 4 -8.87 -28.20 0.32
CA LYS A 4 -9.76 -29.25 0.82
C LYS A 4 -9.35 -29.64 2.25
N SER A 5 -9.67 -28.79 3.21
CA SER A 5 -9.41 -29.04 4.63
C SER A 5 -10.49 -28.37 5.47
N SER A 6 -11.01 -29.08 6.46
CA SER A 6 -11.94 -28.53 7.45
C SER A 6 -11.29 -27.49 8.38
N ASP A 7 -9.95 -27.49 8.46
CA ASP A 7 -9.16 -26.50 9.18
C ASP A 7 -8.12 -25.93 8.22
N VAL A 8 -8.51 -24.84 7.55
CA VAL A 8 -7.69 -24.15 6.55
C VAL A 8 -6.41 -23.60 7.16
N HIS A 9 -6.49 -22.99 8.34
CA HIS A 9 -5.32 -22.38 8.98
C HIS A 9 -4.29 -23.42 9.35
N LYS A 10 -4.71 -24.54 9.93
CA LYS A 10 -3.82 -25.67 10.22
C LYS A 10 -3.18 -26.23 8.97
N TYR A 11 -3.97 -26.41 7.87
CA TYR A 11 -3.40 -26.84 6.59
C TYR A 11 -2.32 -25.88 6.09
N MET A 12 -2.55 -24.57 6.23
CA MET A 12 -1.57 -23.55 5.81
C MET A 12 -0.31 -23.60 6.66
N GLU A 13 -0.43 -23.71 7.99
CA GLU A 13 0.70 -23.83 8.92
C GLU A 13 1.54 -25.09 8.67
N ASP A 14 0.90 -26.21 8.33
CA ASP A 14 1.59 -27.49 8.08
C ASP A 14 2.35 -27.50 6.74
N ASN A 15 1.98 -26.64 5.77
CA ASN A 15 2.51 -26.69 4.40
C ASN A 15 3.27 -25.44 3.95
N PHE A 16 3.14 -24.32 4.65
CA PHE A 16 3.69 -23.02 4.21
C PHE A 16 4.35 -22.25 5.37
N GLU A 17 5.37 -21.49 5.06
CA GLU A 17 6.06 -20.63 6.01
C GLU A 17 5.14 -19.48 6.47
N TYR A 18 4.91 -19.36 7.78
CA TYR A 18 4.21 -18.21 8.35
C TYR A 18 5.06 -16.96 8.23
N LEU A 19 4.49 -15.87 7.68
CA LEU A 19 5.16 -14.57 7.53
C LEU A 19 4.65 -13.52 8.51
N GLY A 20 3.39 -13.60 8.90
CA GLY A 20 2.78 -12.64 9.81
C GLY A 20 1.26 -12.69 9.78
N ASP A 21 0.64 -11.91 10.67
CA ASP A 21 -0.80 -11.78 10.73
C ASP A 21 -1.25 -10.36 11.11
N GLY A 22 -2.39 -9.97 10.58
CA GLY A 22 -3.10 -8.75 10.93
C GLY A 22 -4.45 -9.04 11.57
N CYS A 23 -5.28 -8.02 11.72
CA CYS A 23 -6.63 -8.16 12.26
C CYS A 23 -7.49 -9.09 11.40
N GLU A 24 -7.34 -9.05 10.09
CA GLU A 24 -8.23 -9.67 9.11
C GLU A 24 -7.77 -11.06 8.66
N ALA A 25 -6.46 -11.26 8.53
CA ALA A 25 -5.91 -12.42 7.84
C ALA A 25 -4.54 -12.82 8.37
N VAL A 26 -4.14 -14.02 8.01
CA VAL A 26 -2.79 -14.57 8.19
C VAL A 26 -2.13 -14.65 6.82
N VAL A 27 -0.83 -14.32 6.76
CA VAL A 27 -0.04 -14.33 5.53
C VAL A 27 1.00 -15.43 5.61
N TYR A 28 1.04 -16.26 4.58
CA TYR A 28 1.98 -17.36 4.42
C TYR A 28 2.80 -17.21 3.13
N ARG A 29 4.05 -17.64 3.15
CA ARG A 29 4.87 -17.74 1.94
C ARG A 29 4.44 -18.96 1.15
N TYR A 30 3.94 -18.74 -0.07
CA TYR A 30 3.56 -19.82 -0.96
C TYR A 30 4.77 -20.38 -1.72
N ASP A 31 5.61 -19.51 -2.28
CA ASP A 31 6.88 -19.83 -2.91
C ASP A 31 7.84 -18.62 -2.82
N GLN A 32 8.90 -18.59 -3.62
CA GLN A 32 9.90 -17.52 -3.60
C GLN A 32 9.32 -16.15 -3.96
N ASN A 33 8.27 -16.11 -4.80
CA ASN A 33 7.72 -14.90 -5.41
C ASN A 33 6.30 -14.59 -4.98
N MET A 34 5.63 -15.48 -4.27
CA MET A 34 4.20 -15.38 -3.96
C MET A 34 3.91 -15.59 -2.48
N VAL A 35 2.91 -14.86 -2.01
CA VAL A 35 2.30 -15.08 -0.70
C VAL A 35 0.82 -15.39 -0.84
N VAL A 36 0.30 -16.07 0.17
CA VAL A 36 -1.12 -16.35 0.37
C VAL A 36 -1.61 -15.58 1.58
N LYS A 37 -2.63 -14.76 1.42
CA LYS A 37 -3.39 -14.11 2.50
C LYS A 37 -4.67 -14.92 2.73
N VAL A 38 -4.82 -15.52 3.93
CA VAL A 38 -6.01 -16.32 4.32
C VAL A 38 -6.76 -15.59 5.40
N TYR A 39 -8.05 -15.35 5.22
CA TYR A 39 -8.89 -14.66 6.18
C TYR A 39 -9.09 -15.48 7.46
N LYS A 40 -9.02 -14.82 8.62
CA LYS A 40 -9.21 -15.44 9.94
C LYS A 40 -10.68 -15.80 10.22
N ASN A 41 -11.61 -15.02 9.68
CA ASN A 41 -13.05 -15.23 9.85
C ASN A 41 -13.77 -14.77 8.58
N ASN A 42 -14.79 -15.50 8.15
CA ASN A 42 -15.60 -15.16 6.98
C ASN A 42 -16.53 -13.96 7.21
N ASP A 43 -16.81 -13.58 8.46
CA ASP A 43 -17.72 -12.49 8.82
C ASP A 43 -17.03 -11.11 8.93
N PHE A 44 -15.77 -10.98 8.58
CA PHE A 44 -15.04 -9.72 8.74
C PHE A 44 -15.48 -8.68 7.70
N LYS A 45 -15.97 -7.53 8.15
CA LYS A 45 -16.58 -6.47 7.30
C LYS A 45 -15.62 -5.81 6.29
N ARG A 46 -14.29 -5.91 6.51
CA ARG A 46 -13.27 -5.34 5.62
C ARG A 46 -12.64 -6.36 4.68
N LYS A 47 -13.18 -7.56 4.64
CA LYS A 47 -12.75 -8.60 3.72
C LYS A 47 -12.97 -8.14 2.29
N LEU A 48 -11.96 -8.31 1.45
CA LEU A 48 -12.12 -8.13 0.02
C LEU A 48 -13.13 -9.16 -0.50
N ASP A 49 -14.21 -8.71 -1.11
CA ASP A 49 -15.19 -9.61 -1.72
C ASP A 49 -14.68 -10.16 -3.05
N GLU A 50 -15.29 -11.28 -3.47
CA GLU A 50 -14.85 -12.02 -4.65
C GLU A 50 -14.98 -11.21 -5.95
N GLU A 51 -16.07 -10.43 -6.11
CA GLU A 51 -16.29 -9.61 -7.31
C GLU A 51 -15.21 -8.53 -7.42
N THR A 52 -14.92 -7.85 -6.32
CA THR A 52 -13.85 -6.85 -6.26
C THR A 52 -12.48 -7.48 -6.51
N ALA A 53 -12.19 -8.66 -5.92
CA ALA A 53 -10.94 -9.37 -6.14
C ALA A 53 -10.75 -9.76 -7.62
N LEU A 54 -11.78 -10.30 -8.27
CA LEU A 54 -11.74 -10.65 -9.69
C LEU A 54 -11.50 -9.40 -10.57
N GLY A 55 -12.18 -8.30 -10.29
CA GLY A 55 -11.97 -7.07 -11.05
C GLY A 55 -10.58 -6.45 -10.86
N LEU A 56 -10.01 -6.54 -9.66
CA LEU A 56 -8.64 -6.09 -9.40
C LEU A 56 -7.60 -6.97 -10.14
N MET A 57 -7.83 -8.27 -10.28
CA MET A 57 -6.94 -9.19 -11.00
C MET A 57 -6.80 -8.87 -12.49
N GLU A 58 -7.74 -8.14 -13.09
CA GLU A 58 -7.69 -7.70 -14.49
C GLU A 58 -6.80 -6.45 -14.70
N LEU A 59 -6.32 -5.82 -13.62
CA LEU A 59 -5.55 -4.58 -13.69
C LEU A 59 -4.04 -4.86 -13.65
N ASP A 60 -3.29 -4.18 -14.53
CA ASP A 60 -1.83 -4.27 -14.62
C ASP A 60 -1.16 -3.12 -13.86
N THR A 61 -1.05 -3.23 -12.54
CA THR A 61 -0.41 -2.25 -11.66
C THR A 61 1.08 -2.53 -11.50
N LYS A 62 1.89 -1.47 -11.33
CA LYS A 62 3.35 -1.56 -11.21
C LYS A 62 3.84 -1.55 -9.76
N ARG A 63 3.06 -0.92 -8.87
CA ARG A 63 3.43 -0.64 -7.48
C ARG A 63 2.36 -1.04 -6.47
N ILE A 64 1.17 -1.34 -6.92
CA ILE A 64 0.09 -1.85 -6.09
C ILE A 64 0.01 -3.37 -6.28
N LEU A 65 0.30 -4.13 -5.22
CA LEU A 65 0.32 -5.60 -5.28
C LEU A 65 -1.10 -6.15 -5.16
N LEU A 66 -1.75 -6.34 -6.31
CA LEU A 66 -3.11 -6.84 -6.42
C LEU A 66 -3.18 -8.36 -6.28
N PRO A 67 -4.39 -8.93 -6.01
CA PRO A 67 -4.61 -10.36 -6.08
C PRO A 67 -4.25 -10.92 -7.47
N THR A 68 -3.67 -12.11 -7.50
CA THR A 68 -3.34 -12.83 -8.75
C THR A 68 -4.11 -14.14 -8.89
N GLU A 69 -4.61 -14.68 -7.77
CA GLU A 69 -5.42 -15.90 -7.73
C GLU A 69 -6.28 -15.91 -6.47
N ILE A 70 -7.56 -16.26 -6.60
CA ILE A 70 -8.46 -16.43 -5.46
C ILE A 70 -8.29 -17.83 -4.88
N ILE A 71 -8.41 -17.91 -3.55
CA ILE A 71 -8.36 -19.16 -2.80
C ILE A 71 -9.74 -19.44 -2.26
N TYR A 72 -10.21 -20.67 -2.51
CA TYR A 72 -11.51 -21.16 -2.08
C TYR A 72 -11.36 -22.31 -1.09
N ASP A 73 -12.34 -22.47 -0.21
CA ASP A 73 -12.51 -23.66 0.60
C ASP A 73 -13.19 -24.81 -0.19
N GLU A 74 -13.50 -25.90 0.48
CA GLU A 74 -14.18 -27.08 -0.11
C GLU A 74 -15.64 -26.79 -0.52
N ASN A 75 -16.26 -25.72 0.00
CA ASN A 75 -17.61 -25.28 -0.32
C ASN A 75 -17.64 -24.26 -1.47
N ASN A 76 -16.49 -23.93 -2.08
CA ASN A 76 -16.27 -22.85 -3.05
C ASN A 76 -16.55 -21.46 -2.48
N GLU A 77 -16.35 -21.24 -1.17
CA GLU A 77 -16.35 -19.91 -0.58
C GLU A 77 -14.94 -19.31 -0.63
N MET A 78 -14.84 -18.03 -1.02
CA MET A 78 -13.56 -17.31 -1.02
C MET A 78 -13.05 -17.16 0.41
N ILE A 79 -11.88 -17.73 0.68
CA ILE A 79 -11.20 -17.69 1.98
C ILE A 79 -9.92 -16.86 1.96
N GLY A 80 -9.52 -16.36 0.80
CA GLY A 80 -8.31 -15.58 0.66
C GLY A 80 -7.87 -15.41 -0.79
N TYR A 81 -6.65 -14.95 -0.97
CA TYR A 81 -6.04 -14.75 -2.29
C TYR A 81 -4.52 -14.89 -2.26
N LYS A 82 -3.93 -15.14 -3.43
CA LYS A 82 -2.49 -15.01 -3.66
C LYS A 82 -2.16 -13.63 -4.20
N LYS A 83 -0.97 -13.15 -3.89
CA LYS A 83 -0.36 -11.98 -4.50
C LYS A 83 1.16 -12.10 -4.54
N GLU A 84 1.81 -11.20 -5.27
CA GLU A 84 3.26 -11.15 -5.34
C GLU A 84 3.89 -10.88 -3.96
N TYR A 85 4.99 -11.58 -3.67
CA TYR A 85 5.81 -11.34 -2.49
C TYR A 85 6.90 -10.31 -2.79
N LYS A 86 7.10 -9.38 -1.87
CA LYS A 86 8.24 -8.48 -1.84
C LYS A 86 8.87 -8.51 -0.46
N GLU A 87 10.19 -8.49 -0.43
CA GLU A 87 10.90 -8.32 0.84
C GLU A 87 10.73 -6.88 1.36
N ASN A 88 10.73 -6.74 2.69
CA ASN A 88 10.47 -5.43 3.29
C ASN A 88 11.73 -4.85 3.94
N TYR A 89 12.30 -3.84 3.29
CA TYR A 89 13.44 -3.07 3.77
C TYR A 89 13.05 -1.62 4.13
N ASN A 90 11.87 -1.39 4.71
CA ASN A 90 11.36 -0.05 5.04
C ASN A 90 12.33 0.80 5.85
N HIS A 91 13.21 0.18 6.66
CA HIS A 91 14.27 0.88 7.39
C HIS A 91 15.30 1.57 6.47
N ALA A 92 15.45 1.09 5.23
CA ALA A 92 16.36 1.65 4.24
C ALA A 92 15.73 2.79 3.40
N LEU A 93 14.41 2.99 3.47
CA LEU A 93 13.72 4.02 2.70
C LEU A 93 14.30 5.43 2.89
N LYS A 94 14.78 5.75 4.09
CA LYS A 94 15.44 7.05 4.39
C LYS A 94 16.67 7.34 3.52
N TYR A 95 17.30 6.32 2.92
CA TYR A 95 18.45 6.45 2.05
C TYR A 95 18.11 6.54 0.57
N ILE A 96 16.82 6.36 0.19
CA ILE A 96 16.39 6.49 -1.21
C ILE A 96 16.74 7.89 -1.72
N SER A 97 17.31 7.98 -2.93
CA SER A 97 17.60 9.27 -3.54
C SER A 97 16.31 10.04 -3.82
N GLY A 98 16.35 11.37 -3.76
CA GLY A 98 15.17 12.19 -4.01
C GLY A 98 14.59 11.97 -5.40
N ILE A 99 15.45 11.78 -6.42
CA ILE A 99 14.98 11.48 -7.79
C ILE A 99 14.29 10.12 -7.86
N THR A 100 14.85 9.09 -7.26
CA THR A 100 14.24 7.74 -7.24
C THR A 100 12.94 7.77 -6.48
N LEU A 101 12.88 8.44 -5.32
CA LEU A 101 11.64 8.59 -4.56
C LEU A 101 10.56 9.28 -5.39
N TYR A 102 10.90 10.35 -6.09
CA TYR A 102 9.95 11.04 -6.97
C TYR A 102 9.43 10.13 -8.08
N GLU A 103 10.30 9.35 -8.72
CA GLU A 103 9.91 8.37 -9.75
C GLU A 103 8.97 7.29 -9.20
N GLU A 104 9.22 6.81 -7.99
CA GLU A 104 8.33 5.82 -7.34
C GLU A 104 6.96 6.43 -6.98
N ILE A 105 6.95 7.68 -6.48
CA ILE A 105 5.70 8.44 -6.23
C ILE A 105 4.87 8.60 -7.50
N LEU A 106 5.50 8.88 -8.66
CA LEU A 106 4.80 8.98 -9.94
C LEU A 106 4.17 7.64 -10.36
N LYS A 107 4.85 6.52 -10.14
CA LYS A 107 4.31 5.19 -10.46
C LYS A 107 3.14 4.81 -9.55
N LEU A 108 3.19 5.17 -8.28
CA LEU A 108 2.05 5.03 -7.37
C LEU A 108 0.85 5.86 -7.83
N LYS A 109 1.10 7.10 -8.30
CA LYS A 109 0.07 7.98 -8.88
C LYS A 109 -0.56 7.36 -10.13
N GLU A 110 0.26 6.81 -11.04
CA GLU A 110 -0.22 6.11 -12.25
C GLU A 110 -1.16 4.94 -11.88
N ASP A 111 -0.75 4.09 -10.92
CA ASP A 111 -1.54 2.95 -10.47
C ASP A 111 -2.83 3.39 -9.75
N ALA A 112 -2.75 4.41 -8.90
CA ALA A 112 -3.93 4.97 -8.21
C ALA A 112 -4.95 5.55 -9.21
N TYR A 113 -4.47 6.17 -10.29
CA TYR A 113 -5.32 6.67 -11.36
C TYR A 113 -5.90 5.55 -12.24
N MET A 114 -5.14 4.48 -12.48
CA MET A 114 -5.65 3.27 -13.13
C MET A 114 -6.80 2.66 -12.32
N LEU A 115 -6.64 2.50 -11.01
CA LEU A 115 -7.71 2.03 -10.12
C LEU A 115 -8.93 2.93 -10.20
N ALA A 116 -8.77 4.26 -10.07
CA ALA A 116 -9.88 5.21 -10.17
C ALA A 116 -10.60 5.15 -11.52
N SER A 117 -9.87 4.94 -12.63
CA SER A 117 -10.43 4.79 -13.98
C SER A 117 -11.29 3.54 -14.15
N ASN A 118 -11.05 2.53 -13.30
CA ASN A 118 -11.79 1.28 -13.23
C ASN A 118 -12.77 1.23 -12.04
N ASP A 119 -13.15 2.40 -11.54
CA ASP A 119 -14.13 2.60 -10.47
C ASP A 119 -13.70 2.09 -9.07
N TYR A 120 -12.39 1.91 -8.83
CA TYR A 120 -11.86 1.54 -7.51
C TYR A 120 -11.30 2.74 -6.75
N ILE A 121 -11.59 2.80 -5.46
CA ILE A 121 -10.94 3.71 -4.52
C ILE A 121 -9.95 2.93 -3.65
N ILE A 122 -8.89 3.64 -3.22
CA ILE A 122 -7.90 3.13 -2.28
C ILE A 122 -8.23 3.74 -0.92
N SER A 123 -8.65 2.91 0.02
CA SER A 123 -8.82 3.29 1.41
C SER A 123 -7.68 2.72 2.26
N ASP A 124 -7.42 3.28 3.43
CA ASP A 124 -6.47 2.73 4.42
C ASP A 124 -5.01 2.65 3.93
N LEU A 125 -4.54 3.66 3.19
CA LEU A 125 -3.12 3.79 2.85
C LEU A 125 -2.33 4.29 4.05
N HIS A 126 -1.44 3.46 4.56
CA HIS A 126 -0.54 3.79 5.65
C HIS A 126 0.75 2.95 5.56
N ARG A 127 1.74 3.31 6.38
CA ARG A 127 3.08 2.72 6.34
C ARG A 127 3.11 1.19 6.47
N ASP A 128 2.22 0.59 7.27
CA ASP A 128 2.22 -0.86 7.47
C ASP A 128 1.73 -1.61 6.21
N ASN A 129 0.99 -0.92 5.32
CA ASN A 129 0.58 -1.41 4.01
C ASN A 129 1.57 -1.04 2.90
N MET A 130 2.76 -0.53 3.26
CA MET A 130 3.82 -0.16 2.33
C MET A 130 5.03 -1.07 2.50
N ILE A 131 5.59 -1.53 1.39
CA ILE A 131 6.83 -2.30 1.32
C ILE A 131 7.86 -1.51 0.51
N TYR A 132 9.09 -1.44 1.01
CA TYR A 132 10.23 -0.93 0.26
C TYR A 132 11.22 -2.06 -0.03
N ASP A 133 11.41 -2.35 -1.31
CA ASP A 133 12.34 -3.35 -1.87
C ASP A 133 13.17 -2.71 -3.00
N GLY A 134 13.87 -1.62 -2.68
CA GLY A 134 14.47 -0.75 -3.70
C GLY A 134 13.44 0.02 -4.54
N LYS A 135 12.18 -0.35 -4.46
CA LYS A 135 10.99 0.29 -5.02
C LYS A 135 9.91 0.35 -3.95
N ILE A 136 8.93 1.23 -4.10
CA ILE A 136 7.83 1.36 -3.14
C ILE A 136 6.62 0.58 -3.67
N TYR A 137 6.09 -0.32 -2.86
CA TYR A 137 4.89 -1.11 -3.17
C TYR A 137 3.82 -0.90 -2.10
N LEU A 138 2.55 -0.92 -2.53
CA LEU A 138 1.38 -0.99 -1.65
C LEU A 138 0.81 -2.42 -1.68
N THR A 139 0.46 -2.95 -0.53
CA THR A 139 0.28 -4.40 -0.38
C THR A 139 -1.05 -4.87 0.18
N ASP A 140 -1.99 -4.00 0.51
CA ASP A 140 -3.28 -4.45 1.06
C ASP A 140 -4.50 -4.03 0.24
N PRO A 141 -4.88 -4.81 -0.81
CA PRO A 141 -6.09 -4.55 -1.59
C PRO A 141 -7.40 -4.81 -0.81
N GLY A 142 -7.35 -5.36 0.40
CA GLY A 142 -8.53 -5.55 1.25
C GLY A 142 -9.23 -4.24 1.65
N SER A 143 -8.51 -3.12 1.53
CA SER A 143 -9.02 -1.78 1.79
C SER A 143 -9.48 -1.05 0.51
N TYR A 144 -9.64 -1.75 -0.60
CA TYR A 144 -10.09 -1.17 -1.87
C TYR A 144 -11.56 -1.45 -2.09
N GLU A 145 -12.30 -0.42 -2.50
CA GLU A 145 -13.75 -0.49 -2.72
C GLU A 145 -14.09 -0.12 -4.15
N LYS A 146 -15.06 -0.82 -4.74
CA LYS A 146 -15.60 -0.49 -6.06
C LYS A 146 -16.73 0.51 -5.91
N LEU A 147 -16.55 1.73 -6.46
CA LEU A 147 -17.55 2.81 -6.47
C LEU A 147 -17.90 3.20 -7.89
N GLU A 148 -18.92 2.55 -8.44
CA GLU A 148 -19.34 2.77 -9.83
C GLU A 148 -19.88 4.20 -10.07
N ASN A 149 -19.66 4.70 -11.30
CA ASN A 149 -20.18 5.98 -11.80
C ASN A 149 -19.72 7.23 -11.04
N LYS A 150 -18.59 7.17 -10.31
CA LYS A 150 -18.02 8.30 -9.55
C LYS A 150 -16.57 8.60 -9.92
N ARG A 151 -16.14 8.35 -11.14
CA ARG A 151 -14.72 8.45 -11.58
C ARG A 151 -13.99 9.70 -11.10
N ILE A 152 -14.58 10.89 -11.27
CA ILE A 152 -13.94 12.15 -10.82
C ILE A 152 -13.71 12.12 -9.31
N ASN A 153 -14.70 11.69 -8.53
CA ASN A 153 -14.57 11.59 -7.08
C ASN A 153 -13.55 10.51 -6.70
N ASN A 154 -13.48 9.40 -7.43
CA ASN A 154 -12.51 8.34 -7.21
C ASN A 154 -11.08 8.82 -7.46
N PHE A 155 -10.83 9.63 -8.49
CA PHE A 155 -9.54 10.28 -8.72
C PHE A 155 -9.12 11.17 -7.58
N LEU A 156 -10.01 12.05 -7.13
CA LEU A 156 -9.73 12.95 -6.00
C LEU A 156 -9.48 12.17 -4.72
N TYR A 157 -10.31 11.18 -4.44
CA TYR A 157 -10.16 10.33 -3.26
C TYR A 157 -8.82 9.59 -3.24
N ASN A 158 -8.46 8.94 -4.37
CA ASN A 158 -7.19 8.22 -4.48
C ASN A 158 -5.99 9.17 -4.40
N GLN A 159 -6.10 10.40 -4.94
CA GLN A 159 -5.07 11.43 -4.81
C GLN A 159 -4.89 11.87 -3.35
N GLU A 160 -5.99 12.12 -2.63
CA GLU A 160 -5.95 12.49 -1.20
C GLU A 160 -5.33 11.38 -0.34
N SER A 161 -5.74 10.13 -0.58
CA SER A 161 -5.17 8.96 0.11
C SER A 161 -3.66 8.85 -0.14
N LEU A 162 -3.22 9.07 -1.38
CA LEU A 162 -1.80 9.03 -1.75
C LEU A 162 -1.03 10.22 -1.15
N ASN A 163 -1.61 11.41 -1.13
CA ASN A 163 -1.02 12.58 -0.46
C ASN A 163 -0.81 12.29 1.03
N GLY A 164 -1.80 11.71 1.70
CA GLY A 164 -1.69 11.28 3.10
C GLY A 164 -0.51 10.33 3.32
N LEU A 165 -0.40 9.26 2.53
CA LEU A 165 0.72 8.32 2.61
C LEU A 165 2.08 9.03 2.43
N ILE A 166 2.21 9.90 1.44
CA ILE A 166 3.48 10.59 1.15
C ILE A 166 3.83 11.56 2.28
N ILE A 167 2.87 12.36 2.74
CA ILE A 167 3.08 13.39 3.75
C ILE A 167 3.32 12.77 5.13
N ASP A 168 2.43 11.90 5.58
CA ASP A 168 2.45 11.41 6.96
C ASP A 168 3.39 10.22 7.13
N ASP A 169 3.31 9.22 6.24
CA ASP A 169 4.00 7.95 6.42
C ASP A 169 5.41 7.92 5.81
N ILE A 170 5.69 8.72 4.78
CA ILE A 170 7.02 8.79 4.17
C ILE A 170 7.78 9.99 4.74
N ILE A 171 7.29 11.21 4.56
CA ILE A 171 7.97 12.44 4.97
C ILE A 171 7.86 12.65 6.48
N GLY A 172 6.66 12.59 7.03
CA GLY A 172 6.37 12.81 8.44
C GLY A 172 7.09 11.82 9.35
N PHE A 173 7.05 10.53 8.99
CA PHE A 173 7.80 9.52 9.74
C PHE A 173 9.31 9.82 9.78
N GLU A 174 9.92 10.24 8.66
CA GLU A 174 11.35 10.58 8.64
C GLU A 174 11.64 11.89 9.39
N LEU A 175 10.72 12.86 9.37
CA LEU A 175 10.84 14.07 10.20
C LEU A 175 10.81 13.74 11.70
N GLU A 176 9.96 12.83 12.15
CA GLU A 176 9.86 12.40 13.55
C GLU A 176 11.12 11.71 14.07
N GLN A 177 11.98 11.17 13.19
CA GLN A 177 13.29 10.62 13.59
C GLN A 177 14.29 11.72 14.04
N SER A 178 14.08 12.96 13.62
CA SER A 178 15.02 14.07 13.85
C SER A 178 14.41 15.27 14.58
N LEU A 179 13.09 15.36 14.69
CA LEU A 179 12.35 16.44 15.32
C LEU A 179 11.41 15.93 16.41
N SER A 180 10.95 16.84 17.28
CA SER A 180 9.81 16.50 18.15
C SER A 180 8.55 16.27 17.30
N LYS A 181 7.67 15.35 17.73
CA LYS A 181 6.37 15.10 17.07
C LYS A 181 5.57 16.38 16.78
N LYS A 182 5.60 17.36 17.73
CA LYS A 182 4.92 18.65 17.54
C LYS A 182 5.49 19.44 16.35
N LYS A 183 6.81 19.46 16.19
CA LYS A 183 7.45 20.17 15.06
C LYS A 183 7.23 19.43 13.74
N ALA A 184 7.37 18.11 13.72
CA ALA A 184 7.07 17.29 12.54
C ALA A 184 5.63 17.53 12.08
N LYS A 185 4.66 17.52 13.03
CA LYS A 185 3.25 17.77 12.74
C LYS A 185 2.99 19.15 12.12
N ILE A 186 3.65 20.22 12.58
CA ILE A 186 3.49 21.55 11.97
C ILE A 186 3.87 21.53 10.48
N ILE A 187 4.93 20.80 10.15
CA ILE A 187 5.42 20.70 8.76
C ILE A 187 4.45 19.87 7.91
N THR A 188 3.98 18.72 8.41
CA THR A 188 3.02 17.89 7.68
C THR A 188 1.67 18.59 7.54
N ASP A 189 1.19 19.29 8.57
CA ASP A 189 -0.04 20.10 8.51
C ASP A 189 0.05 21.24 7.46
N ASP A 190 1.24 21.79 7.21
CA ASP A 190 1.45 22.77 6.14
C ASP A 190 1.42 22.11 4.76
N LEU A 191 2.05 20.93 4.59
CA LEU A 191 2.01 20.18 3.34
C LEU A 191 0.57 19.73 3.00
N HIS A 192 -0.25 19.39 3.99
CA HIS A 192 -1.66 19.04 3.80
C HIS A 192 -2.56 20.19 3.33
N LYS A 193 -2.09 21.45 3.40
CA LYS A 193 -2.85 22.59 2.85
C LYS A 193 -2.80 22.67 1.34
N GLU A 194 -1.86 21.96 0.72
CA GLU A 194 -1.77 21.89 -0.73
C GLU A 194 -2.94 21.07 -1.29
N SER A 195 -3.67 21.65 -2.22
CA SER A 195 -4.82 20.99 -2.89
C SER A 195 -4.40 20.12 -4.06
N GLU A 196 -3.16 20.26 -4.53
CA GLU A 196 -2.59 19.50 -5.65
C GLU A 196 -1.98 18.17 -5.20
N PHE A 197 -1.57 17.37 -6.17
CA PHE A 197 -0.80 16.17 -5.86
C PHE A 197 0.53 16.55 -5.24
N ILE A 198 0.76 16.14 -4.00
CA ILE A 198 1.93 16.56 -3.20
C ILE A 198 3.26 16.22 -3.88
N GLY A 199 3.33 15.11 -4.64
CA GLY A 199 4.51 14.75 -5.41
C GLY A 199 4.94 15.82 -6.40
N ASP A 200 3.99 16.52 -7.04
CA ASP A 200 4.27 17.61 -7.97
C ASP A 200 4.73 18.87 -7.22
N VAL A 201 4.15 19.15 -6.05
CA VAL A 201 4.51 20.30 -5.19
C VAL A 201 5.94 20.21 -4.67
N ILE A 202 6.34 19.03 -4.18
CA ILE A 202 7.68 18.85 -3.58
C ILE A 202 8.78 18.50 -4.59
N LYS A 203 8.44 18.27 -5.86
CA LYS A 203 9.32 17.78 -6.93
C LYS A 203 10.67 18.46 -6.96
N ASP A 204 10.66 19.79 -7.11
CA ASP A 204 11.87 20.57 -7.40
C ASP A 204 12.92 20.50 -6.29
N GLU A 205 12.49 20.34 -5.06
CA GLU A 205 13.36 20.21 -3.91
C GLU A 205 13.76 18.76 -3.66
N LEU A 206 12.78 17.86 -3.81
CA LEU A 206 12.99 16.43 -3.59
C LEU A 206 14.03 15.87 -4.56
N VAL A 207 13.91 16.14 -5.88
CA VAL A 207 14.84 15.59 -6.90
C VAL A 207 16.28 16.11 -6.77
N LYS A 208 16.48 17.27 -6.13
CA LYS A 208 17.81 17.82 -5.83
C LYS A 208 18.43 17.21 -4.58
N SER A 209 17.64 16.49 -3.78
CA SER A 209 18.09 15.94 -2.51
C SER A 209 18.82 14.61 -2.71
N LYS A 210 19.93 14.43 -1.98
CA LYS A 210 20.72 13.19 -2.04
C LYS A 210 19.97 11.98 -1.52
N SER A 211 19.03 12.20 -0.58
CA SER A 211 18.19 11.16 0.01
C SER A 211 16.94 11.77 0.63
N LEU A 212 15.92 10.93 0.94
CA LEU A 212 14.76 11.34 1.73
C LEU A 212 15.19 12.00 3.04
N HIS A 213 16.17 11.42 3.75
CA HIS A 213 16.70 11.99 4.98
C HIS A 213 17.32 13.40 4.76
N SER A 214 18.04 13.64 3.66
CA SER A 214 18.58 14.97 3.38
C SER A 214 17.51 15.97 2.99
N TYR A 215 16.45 15.53 2.31
CA TYR A 215 15.27 16.34 1.99
C TYR A 215 14.56 16.78 3.26
N THR A 216 14.20 15.85 4.15
CA THR A 216 13.49 16.17 5.39
C THR A 216 14.31 17.06 6.33
N LYS A 217 15.64 16.89 6.39
CA LYS A 217 16.55 17.82 7.10
C LYS A 217 16.52 19.24 6.51
N SER A 218 16.46 19.36 5.19
CA SER A 218 16.35 20.69 4.53
C SER A 218 15.00 21.32 4.84
N LEU A 219 13.94 20.55 4.76
CA LEU A 219 12.57 20.96 5.10
C LEU A 219 12.49 21.45 6.55
N ALA A 220 13.04 20.68 7.50
CA ALA A 220 13.06 20.99 8.93
C ALA A 220 13.79 22.30 9.30
N LYS A 221 14.73 22.76 8.48
CA LYS A 221 15.46 24.03 8.71
C LYS A 221 14.65 25.27 8.35
N ARG A 222 13.56 25.12 7.60
CA ARG A 222 12.68 26.24 7.20
C ARG A 222 11.60 26.53 8.24
N TYR A 223 11.38 25.62 9.16
CA TYR A 223 10.44 25.67 10.28
C TYR A 223 11.17 25.70 11.64
#